data_8d849262d73e64170668cafbcdadf6c4
#
_entry.id   8d849262d73e64170668cafbcdadf6c4
#
_cell.length_a   1.000
_cell.length_b   1.000
_cell.length_c   1.000
_cell.angle_alpha   90.00
_cell.angle_beta   90.00
_cell.angle_gamma   90.00
#
_symmetry.space_group_name_H-M   'P 1'
#
loop_
_entity.id
_entity.type
_entity.pdbx_description
1 polymer ?
#
loop_
_entity_poly.entity_id
_entity_poly.type
_entity_poly.pdbx_seq_one_letter_code
_entity_poly.pdbx_strand_id
1 'polypeptide(L)'
;MQRRTFMTRLAIAAAAAPLLDTLATAAELPTGSQHIEYVFAPTGETMPLRYYVPTTWDGTSALPIVLMLHGAGANENSYMDMSDGLLMKLAEQHGYIVVSPFGHTPLGAYGNPLRLPAVFGQDAVAAEQRAAVTPERQRTLALSELEVITALELVTEKYGADRNRTFLAGHSMGSGGAWHLAERYPERWRAIAPMSGPFVDRATYSFDRIRALPIFMTEGTRAEPSLDGSRVMAGYMRAEKFDFDYLEVDGDHGGMVPMVWPAVFDFFNRYR
;
A
#
# COMPACT_ATOMS: atom_id res chain seq x y z
N MET A 1 -0.55 -43.66 -71.72
CA MET A 1 0.74 -43.75 -71.00
C MET A 1 0.64 -43.00 -69.72
N GLN A 2 0.31 -43.71 -68.63
CA GLN A 2 0.21 -43.13 -67.30
C GLN A 2 1.47 -43.48 -66.49
N ARG A 3 2.20 -42.47 -66.05
CA ARG A 3 3.35 -42.65 -65.11
C ARG A 3 2.82 -42.61 -63.73
N ARG A 4 2.90 -43.72 -62.96
CA ARG A 4 2.69 -43.84 -61.54
C ARG A 4 3.97 -43.42 -60.78
N THR A 5 3.89 -42.39 -60.00
CA THR A 5 4.97 -41.98 -59.11
C THR A 5 4.75 -42.66 -57.77
N PHE A 6 5.70 -43.48 -57.32
CA PHE A 6 5.74 -44.10 -56.00
C PHE A 6 6.24 -43.06 -54.97
N MET A 7 5.42 -42.74 -54.00
CA MET A 7 5.87 -42.00 -52.81
C MET A 7 6.24 -42.98 -51.71
N THR A 8 7.53 -43.05 -51.39
CA THR A 8 8.06 -43.78 -50.24
C THR A 8 7.84 -42.94 -49.00
N ARG A 9 7.02 -43.44 -48.06
CA ARG A 9 6.86 -42.82 -46.74
C ARG A 9 8.00 -43.29 -45.83
N LEU A 10 8.84 -42.35 -45.43
CA LEU A 10 9.85 -42.54 -44.37
C LEU A 10 9.14 -42.41 -43.02
N ALA A 11 9.07 -43.48 -42.24
CA ALA A 11 8.59 -43.44 -40.86
C ALA A 11 9.75 -43.05 -39.96
N ILE A 12 9.65 -41.84 -39.36
CA ILE A 12 10.57 -41.42 -38.32
C ILE A 12 9.99 -41.90 -36.96
N ALA A 13 10.64 -42.88 -36.35
CA ALA A 13 10.34 -43.31 -34.99
C ALA A 13 10.93 -42.27 -34.04
N ALA A 14 10.07 -41.48 -33.41
CA ALA A 14 10.45 -40.60 -32.30
C ALA A 14 10.65 -41.46 -31.06
N ALA A 15 11.89 -41.60 -30.63
CA ALA A 15 12.20 -42.16 -29.29
C ALA A 15 11.80 -41.14 -28.21
N ALA A 16 10.76 -41.46 -27.45
CA ALA A 16 10.38 -40.70 -26.24
C ALA A 16 11.41 -41.01 -25.14
N ALA A 17 12.27 -40.04 -24.86
CA ALA A 17 13.08 -40.07 -23.65
C ALA A 17 12.16 -39.79 -22.47
N PRO A 18 12.29 -40.48 -21.33
CA PRO A 18 11.55 -40.17 -20.13
C PRO A 18 12.00 -38.79 -19.60
N LEU A 19 11.09 -37.83 -19.57
CA LEU A 19 11.23 -36.61 -18.78
C LEU A 19 11.29 -37.06 -17.33
N LEU A 20 12.48 -37.10 -16.77
CA LEU A 20 12.68 -37.08 -15.35
C LEU A 20 12.18 -35.69 -14.86
N ASP A 21 10.95 -35.66 -14.37
CA ASP A 21 10.46 -34.59 -13.53
C ASP A 21 11.37 -34.53 -12.29
N THR A 22 12.41 -33.70 -12.37
CA THR A 22 13.06 -33.17 -11.18
C THR A 22 12.03 -32.27 -10.53
N LEU A 23 11.28 -32.81 -9.55
CA LEU A 23 10.58 -32.00 -8.55
C LEU A 23 11.63 -31.11 -7.92
N ALA A 24 11.83 -29.91 -8.47
CA ALA A 24 12.48 -28.84 -7.75
C ALA A 24 11.66 -28.64 -6.49
N THR A 25 12.20 -29.02 -5.35
CA THR A 25 11.64 -28.63 -4.04
C THR A 25 11.49 -27.13 -4.09
N ALA A 26 10.27 -26.63 -4.08
CA ALA A 26 10.03 -25.20 -3.99
C ALA A 26 10.82 -24.71 -2.77
N ALA A 27 11.81 -23.84 -3.00
CA ALA A 27 12.57 -23.26 -1.91
C ALA A 27 11.56 -22.59 -0.98
N GLU A 28 11.59 -22.95 0.32
CA GLU A 28 10.70 -22.32 1.31
C GLU A 28 10.89 -20.80 1.25
N LEU A 29 9.79 -20.09 1.02
CA LEU A 29 9.83 -18.62 0.98
C LEU A 29 10.17 -18.08 2.36
N PRO A 30 11.08 -17.10 2.46
CA PRO A 30 11.50 -16.56 3.76
C PRO A 30 10.36 -15.86 4.47
N THR A 31 10.23 -16.10 5.78
CA THR A 31 9.30 -15.44 6.70
C THR A 31 10.04 -14.43 7.59
N GLY A 32 9.31 -13.70 8.44
CA GLY A 32 9.87 -12.63 9.26
C GLY A 32 10.15 -11.36 8.45
N SER A 33 11.03 -10.52 8.97
CA SER A 33 11.40 -9.25 8.33
C SER A 33 12.34 -9.46 7.16
N GLN A 34 11.97 -8.97 6.00
CA GLN A 34 12.74 -9.00 4.77
C GLN A 34 13.08 -7.59 4.33
N HIS A 35 14.33 -7.35 3.93
CA HIS A 35 14.76 -6.11 3.30
C HIS A 35 15.45 -6.48 1.99
N ILE A 36 14.88 -6.06 0.89
CA ILE A 36 15.34 -6.38 -0.46
C ILE A 36 15.53 -5.12 -1.30
N GLU A 37 16.23 -5.27 -2.39
CA GLU A 37 16.28 -4.29 -3.47
C GLU A 37 15.67 -4.90 -4.73
N TYR A 38 14.99 -4.07 -5.53
CA TYR A 38 14.47 -4.48 -6.83
C TYR A 38 14.64 -3.37 -7.87
N VAL A 39 14.70 -3.73 -9.15
CA VAL A 39 14.76 -2.76 -10.24
C VAL A 39 13.35 -2.25 -10.53
N PHE A 40 13.15 -0.95 -10.36
CA PHE A 40 11.91 -0.28 -10.70
C PHE A 40 11.90 0.03 -12.22
N ALA A 41 11.21 -0.81 -12.98
CA ALA A 41 11.24 -0.80 -14.44
C ALA A 41 10.98 0.57 -15.10
N PRO A 42 10.09 1.45 -14.57
CA PRO A 42 9.81 2.75 -15.19
C PRO A 42 11.01 3.71 -15.25
N THR A 43 11.98 3.55 -14.35
CA THR A 43 13.19 4.40 -14.31
C THR A 43 14.48 3.61 -14.48
N GLY A 44 14.46 2.29 -14.26
CA GLY A 44 15.64 1.44 -14.21
C GLY A 44 16.43 1.59 -12.91
N GLU A 45 15.96 2.38 -11.97
CA GLU A 45 16.60 2.59 -10.67
C GLU A 45 16.35 1.41 -9.74
N THR A 46 17.30 1.17 -8.82
CA THR A 46 17.16 0.19 -7.76
C THR A 46 16.41 0.83 -6.59
N MET A 47 15.27 0.21 -6.19
CA MET A 47 14.44 0.67 -5.08
C MET A 47 14.54 -0.30 -3.91
N PRO A 48 14.74 0.20 -2.68
CA PRO A 48 14.66 -0.61 -1.48
C PRO A 48 13.20 -0.90 -1.14
N LEU A 49 12.96 -2.09 -0.59
CA LEU A 49 11.65 -2.52 -0.13
C LEU A 49 11.80 -3.33 1.15
N ARG A 50 11.07 -2.95 2.19
CA ARG A 50 10.95 -3.76 3.39
C ARG A 50 9.55 -4.33 3.53
N TYR A 51 9.48 -5.61 3.93
CA TYR A 51 8.21 -6.26 4.22
C TYR A 51 8.36 -7.28 5.34
N TYR A 52 7.26 -7.64 5.96
CA TYR A 52 7.18 -8.63 7.00
C TYR A 52 6.19 -9.73 6.61
N VAL A 53 6.58 -10.98 6.80
CA VAL A 53 5.72 -12.15 6.61
C VAL A 53 5.64 -12.90 7.93
N PRO A 54 4.45 -13.20 8.46
CA PRO A 54 4.30 -13.95 9.70
C PRO A 54 5.15 -15.21 9.73
N THR A 55 5.90 -15.43 10.80
CA THR A 55 6.77 -16.62 10.95
C THR A 55 5.95 -17.89 11.12
N THR A 56 4.68 -17.76 11.49
CA THR A 56 3.70 -18.83 11.62
C THR A 56 3.00 -19.19 10.30
N TRP A 57 3.35 -18.51 9.18
CA TRP A 57 2.77 -18.83 7.88
C TRP A 57 3.12 -20.25 7.44
N ASP A 58 2.13 -20.99 6.96
CA ASP A 58 2.24 -22.39 6.55
C ASP A 58 2.82 -22.61 5.13
N GLY A 59 3.23 -21.54 4.44
CA GLY A 59 3.77 -21.58 3.08
C GLY A 59 2.70 -21.71 1.97
N THR A 60 1.42 -21.84 2.32
CA THR A 60 0.34 -22.12 1.36
C THR A 60 -0.91 -21.25 1.50
N SER A 61 -1.25 -20.87 2.74
CA SER A 61 -2.44 -20.04 3.00
C SER A 61 -2.27 -18.63 2.43
N ALA A 62 -3.28 -18.16 1.69
CA ALA A 62 -3.33 -16.78 1.21
C ALA A 62 -3.54 -15.83 2.39
N LEU A 63 -2.52 -15.09 2.81
CA LEU A 63 -2.59 -14.15 3.91
C LEU A 63 -3.16 -12.79 3.47
N PRO A 64 -3.85 -12.07 4.37
CA PRO A 64 -4.16 -10.65 4.15
C PRO A 64 -2.87 -9.83 4.13
N ILE A 65 -2.89 -8.71 3.39
CA ILE A 65 -1.72 -7.85 3.18
C ILE A 65 -2.05 -6.39 3.47
N VAL A 66 -1.14 -5.69 4.14
CA VAL A 66 -1.22 -4.26 4.44
C VAL A 66 -0.11 -3.51 3.70
N LEU A 67 -0.47 -2.52 2.91
CA LEU A 67 0.46 -1.52 2.40
C LEU A 67 0.58 -0.39 3.43
N MET A 68 1.79 -0.18 4.00
CA MET A 68 2.08 0.88 4.97
C MET A 68 2.91 1.99 4.35
N LEU A 69 2.33 3.18 4.23
CA LEU A 69 2.97 4.36 3.63
C LEU A 69 3.59 5.26 4.70
N HIS A 70 4.86 5.56 4.56
CA HIS A 70 5.60 6.39 5.51
C HIS A 70 5.32 7.91 5.35
N GLY A 71 5.68 8.69 6.37
CA GLY A 71 5.62 10.16 6.37
C GLY A 71 6.76 10.81 5.57
N ALA A 72 6.66 12.11 5.34
CA ALA A 72 7.66 12.87 4.60
C ALA A 72 9.05 12.77 5.24
N GLY A 73 10.08 12.50 4.42
CA GLY A 73 11.46 12.36 4.87
C GLY A 73 11.81 11.03 5.53
N ALA A 74 10.84 10.13 5.71
CA ALA A 74 11.05 8.76 6.17
C ALA A 74 11.38 7.82 5.00
N ASN A 75 11.49 6.52 5.29
CA ASN A 75 11.80 5.48 4.32
C ASN A 75 11.13 4.15 4.69
N GLU A 76 11.40 3.09 3.92
CA GLU A 76 10.85 1.74 4.08
C GLU A 76 11.12 1.10 5.45
N ASN A 77 12.15 1.56 6.19
CA ASN A 77 12.50 1.03 7.51
C ASN A 77 11.76 1.75 8.65
N SER A 78 11.40 3.01 8.45
CA SER A 78 11.03 3.94 9.53
C SER A 78 9.90 3.43 10.43
N TYR A 79 8.83 2.86 9.85
CA TYR A 79 7.70 2.34 10.63
C TYR A 79 7.90 0.87 11.04
N MET A 80 8.68 0.13 10.29
CA MET A 80 9.04 -1.24 10.65
C MET A 80 9.89 -1.31 11.93
N ASP A 81 10.78 -0.34 12.12
CA ASP A 81 11.68 -0.29 13.29
C ASP A 81 11.09 0.51 14.47
N MET A 82 10.03 1.30 14.23
CA MET A 82 9.42 2.15 15.25
C MET A 82 8.92 1.33 16.44
N SER A 83 9.19 1.82 17.67
CA SER A 83 8.75 1.19 18.92
C SER A 83 9.11 -0.29 19.01
N ASP A 84 10.40 -0.60 18.78
CA ASP A 84 10.95 -1.95 18.80
C ASP A 84 10.22 -2.93 17.86
N GLY A 85 9.85 -2.45 16.66
CA GLY A 85 9.19 -3.26 15.64
C GLY A 85 7.72 -3.59 15.98
N LEU A 86 7.01 -2.69 16.66
CA LEU A 86 5.62 -2.90 17.05
C LEU A 86 4.72 -3.27 15.85
N LEU A 87 4.92 -2.61 14.70
CA LEU A 87 4.17 -2.92 13.49
C LEU A 87 4.32 -4.38 13.07
N MET A 88 5.56 -4.91 13.10
CA MET A 88 5.87 -6.31 12.78
C MET A 88 5.31 -7.28 13.83
N LYS A 89 5.36 -6.91 15.12
CA LYS A 89 4.75 -7.72 16.20
C LYS A 89 3.25 -7.86 16.04
N LEU A 90 2.56 -6.78 15.65
CA LEU A 90 1.13 -6.82 15.35
C LEU A 90 0.84 -7.61 14.07
N ALA A 91 1.67 -7.49 13.04
CA ALA A 91 1.57 -8.29 11.83
C ALA A 91 1.68 -9.79 12.13
N GLU A 92 2.64 -10.20 12.97
CA GLU A 92 2.77 -11.59 13.46
C GLU A 92 1.52 -12.03 14.22
N GLN A 93 1.11 -11.24 15.22
CA GLN A 93 -0.03 -11.58 16.09
C GLN A 93 -1.32 -11.76 15.31
N HIS A 94 -1.56 -10.93 14.30
CA HIS A 94 -2.81 -10.91 13.54
C HIS A 94 -2.73 -11.68 12.21
N GLY A 95 -1.55 -12.19 11.83
CA GLY A 95 -1.35 -12.98 10.61
C GLY A 95 -1.49 -12.14 9.33
N TYR A 96 -0.87 -10.96 9.29
CA TYR A 96 -0.82 -10.09 8.09
C TYR A 96 0.58 -10.04 7.49
N ILE A 97 0.66 -10.02 6.18
CA ILE A 97 1.85 -9.51 5.50
C ILE A 97 1.80 -7.98 5.59
N VAL A 98 2.93 -7.33 5.91
CA VAL A 98 3.04 -5.87 5.86
C VAL A 98 4.10 -5.50 4.83
N VAL A 99 3.76 -4.59 3.93
CA VAL A 99 4.65 -4.05 2.89
C VAL A 99 4.91 -2.58 3.17
N SER A 100 6.17 -2.21 3.32
CA SER A 100 6.63 -0.84 3.55
C SER A 100 7.57 -0.42 2.41
N PRO A 101 7.04 0.22 1.36
CA PRO A 101 7.82 0.68 0.21
C PRO A 101 8.57 1.98 0.50
N PHE A 102 9.55 2.30 -0.32
CA PHE A 102 10.29 3.57 -0.25
C PHE A 102 9.51 4.77 -0.81
N GLY A 103 8.57 4.53 -1.73
CA GLY A 103 7.80 5.61 -2.36
C GLY A 103 8.57 6.38 -3.44
N HIS A 104 9.52 5.73 -4.12
CA HIS A 104 10.44 6.27 -5.13
C HIS A 104 11.40 7.33 -4.59
N THR A 105 10.94 8.23 -3.73
CA THR A 105 11.77 9.21 -3.00
C THR A 105 11.17 9.47 -1.61
N PRO A 106 11.97 9.95 -0.63
CA PRO A 106 11.47 10.26 0.72
C PRO A 106 10.35 11.32 0.75
N LEU A 107 10.16 12.04 -0.35
CA LEU A 107 9.14 13.09 -0.54
C LEU A 107 8.23 12.81 -1.74
N GLY A 108 8.11 11.56 -2.17
CA GLY A 108 7.35 11.14 -3.35
C GLY A 108 5.85 11.43 -3.27
N ALA A 109 5.29 11.32 -2.07
CA ALA A 109 3.90 11.65 -1.73
C ALA A 109 2.84 10.79 -2.42
N TYR A 110 3.22 9.64 -3.00
CA TYR A 110 2.30 8.58 -3.43
C TYR A 110 1.19 9.04 -4.39
N GLY A 111 1.46 10.05 -5.20
CA GLY A 111 0.50 10.67 -6.13
C GLY A 111 -0.21 11.91 -5.58
N ASN A 112 -0.23 12.15 -4.27
CA ASN A 112 -0.92 13.29 -3.66
C ASN A 112 -0.05 14.56 -3.66
N PRO A 113 -0.46 15.67 -4.31
CA PRO A 113 0.31 16.90 -4.30
C PRO A 113 0.21 17.68 -2.99
N LEU A 114 -0.77 17.37 -2.14
CA LEU A 114 -1.08 18.15 -0.94
C LEU A 114 -0.15 17.81 0.23
N ARG A 115 0.15 18.85 1.01
CA ARG A 115 0.97 18.78 2.23
C ARG A 115 0.50 19.84 3.21
N LEU A 116 0.92 19.77 4.46
CA LEU A 116 0.61 20.81 5.44
C LEU A 116 0.89 22.22 4.87
N PRO A 117 0.03 23.19 5.11
CA PRO A 117 -1.22 23.12 5.89
C PRO A 117 -2.49 22.78 5.07
N ALA A 118 -2.40 22.24 3.86
CA ALA A 118 -3.54 21.92 3.00
C ALA A 118 -4.28 20.66 3.50
N VAL A 119 -4.94 20.76 4.63
CA VAL A 119 -5.81 19.71 5.19
C VAL A 119 -7.26 19.95 4.81
N PHE A 120 -8.12 18.97 5.00
CA PHE A 120 -9.55 19.05 4.69
C PHE A 120 -10.20 20.29 5.36
N GLY A 121 -10.93 21.07 4.57
CA GLY A 121 -11.49 22.35 4.97
C GLY A 121 -10.58 23.56 4.68
N GLN A 122 -9.35 23.35 4.23
CA GLN A 122 -8.42 24.40 3.77
C GLN A 122 -8.39 24.46 2.23
N ASP A 123 -9.56 24.58 1.61
CA ASP A 123 -9.75 24.41 0.16
C ASP A 123 -8.95 25.41 -0.67
N ALA A 124 -8.80 26.65 -0.20
CA ALA A 124 -8.00 27.67 -0.89
C ALA A 124 -6.51 27.30 -0.92
N VAL A 125 -5.98 26.79 0.21
CA VAL A 125 -4.58 26.35 0.31
C VAL A 125 -4.37 25.10 -0.55
N ALA A 126 -5.31 24.19 -0.56
CA ALA A 126 -5.26 23.00 -1.41
C ALA A 126 -5.25 23.36 -2.91
N ALA A 127 -6.09 24.30 -3.32
CA ALA A 127 -6.15 24.81 -4.70
C ALA A 127 -4.82 25.47 -5.11
N GLU A 128 -4.22 26.29 -4.24
CA GLU A 128 -2.92 26.91 -4.47
C GLU A 128 -1.82 25.87 -4.63
N GLN A 129 -1.74 24.89 -3.73
CA GLN A 129 -0.74 23.83 -3.81
C GLN A 129 -0.87 23.01 -5.09
N ARG A 130 -2.08 22.69 -5.55
CA ARG A 130 -2.29 22.00 -6.82
C ARG A 130 -1.86 22.85 -8.01
N ALA A 131 -2.20 24.14 -8.01
CA ALA A 131 -1.82 25.06 -9.09
C ALA A 131 -0.29 25.26 -9.18
N ALA A 132 0.43 25.09 -8.06
CA ALA A 132 1.87 25.21 -7.99
C ALA A 132 2.64 23.92 -8.39
N VAL A 133 1.93 22.83 -8.77
CA VAL A 133 2.59 21.58 -9.18
C VAL A 133 3.28 21.76 -10.53
N THR A 134 4.60 21.68 -10.52
CA THR A 134 5.42 21.73 -11.74
C THR A 134 5.39 20.41 -12.50
N PRO A 135 5.74 20.38 -13.80
CA PRO A 135 5.85 19.12 -14.55
C PRO A 135 6.81 18.10 -13.93
N GLU A 136 7.92 18.58 -13.33
CA GLU A 136 8.87 17.73 -12.60
C GLU A 136 8.21 17.11 -11.35
N ARG A 137 7.51 17.92 -10.56
CA ARG A 137 6.78 17.44 -9.39
C ARG A 137 5.68 16.45 -9.80
N GLN A 138 4.95 16.72 -10.88
CA GLN A 138 3.94 15.81 -11.42
C GLN A 138 4.54 14.43 -11.76
N ARG A 139 5.73 14.42 -12.37
CA ARG A 139 6.46 13.18 -12.68
C ARG A 139 6.84 12.43 -11.39
N THR A 140 7.39 13.15 -10.39
CA THR A 140 7.74 12.54 -9.08
C THR A 140 6.53 11.90 -8.42
N LEU A 141 5.38 12.59 -8.40
CA LEU A 141 4.13 12.08 -7.84
C LEU A 141 3.70 10.80 -8.55
N ALA A 142 3.71 10.79 -9.87
CA ALA A 142 3.31 9.62 -10.68
C ALA A 142 4.26 8.43 -10.46
N LEU A 143 5.57 8.66 -10.39
CA LEU A 143 6.55 7.61 -10.13
C LEU A 143 6.40 7.05 -8.71
N SER A 144 6.11 7.89 -7.71
CA SER A 144 5.88 7.47 -6.34
C SER A 144 4.61 6.64 -6.19
N GLU A 145 3.51 7.02 -6.86
CA GLU A 145 2.28 6.25 -6.93
C GLU A 145 2.54 4.85 -7.55
N LEU A 146 3.23 4.83 -8.69
CA LEU A 146 3.52 3.59 -9.41
C LEU A 146 4.46 2.67 -8.62
N GLU A 147 5.47 3.24 -7.94
CA GLU A 147 6.43 2.47 -7.15
C GLU A 147 5.74 1.71 -6.02
N VAL A 148 4.86 2.35 -5.23
CA VAL A 148 4.22 1.68 -4.10
C VAL A 148 3.24 0.58 -4.54
N ILE A 149 2.57 0.76 -5.67
CA ILE A 149 1.73 -0.28 -6.26
C ILE A 149 2.60 -1.45 -6.77
N THR A 150 3.75 -1.15 -7.40
CA THR A 150 4.70 -2.18 -7.84
C THR A 150 5.25 -2.99 -6.67
N ALA A 151 5.64 -2.32 -5.58
CA ALA A 151 6.13 -2.97 -4.37
C ALA A 151 5.07 -3.90 -3.73
N LEU A 152 3.81 -3.43 -3.67
CA LEU A 152 2.69 -4.24 -3.19
C LEU A 152 2.49 -5.49 -4.05
N GLU A 153 2.46 -5.32 -5.39
CA GLU A 153 2.27 -6.45 -6.32
C GLU A 153 3.41 -7.48 -6.23
N LEU A 154 4.67 -7.01 -6.12
CA LEU A 154 5.84 -7.89 -5.95
C LEU A 154 5.67 -8.85 -4.76
N VAL A 155 5.25 -8.33 -3.61
CA VAL A 155 5.07 -9.14 -2.40
C VAL A 155 3.81 -9.99 -2.51
N THR A 156 2.71 -9.43 -3.06
CA THR A 156 1.46 -10.15 -3.27
C THR A 156 1.67 -11.38 -4.15
N GLU A 157 2.37 -11.24 -5.28
CA GLU A 157 2.65 -12.34 -6.19
C GLU A 157 3.62 -13.36 -5.58
N LYS A 158 4.68 -12.88 -4.93
CA LYS A 158 5.70 -13.74 -4.32
C LYS A 158 5.13 -14.69 -3.26
N TYR A 159 4.17 -14.21 -2.44
CA TYR A 159 3.61 -14.98 -1.32
C TYR A 159 2.18 -15.47 -1.57
N GLY A 160 1.60 -15.20 -2.73
CA GLY A 160 0.20 -15.56 -3.01
C GLY A 160 -0.78 -14.90 -2.05
N ALA A 161 -0.51 -13.64 -1.64
CA ALA A 161 -1.38 -12.93 -0.71
C ALA A 161 -2.78 -12.71 -1.28
N ASP A 162 -3.78 -12.64 -0.41
CA ASP A 162 -5.18 -12.50 -0.82
C ASP A 162 -5.49 -11.07 -1.29
N ARG A 163 -5.67 -10.92 -2.58
CA ARG A 163 -6.00 -9.64 -3.22
C ARG A 163 -7.31 -9.03 -2.75
N ASN A 164 -8.25 -9.84 -2.24
CA ASN A 164 -9.53 -9.36 -1.69
C ASN A 164 -9.39 -8.89 -0.23
N ARG A 165 -8.26 -9.16 0.40
CA ARG A 165 -7.92 -8.76 1.77
C ARG A 165 -6.66 -7.89 1.77
N THR A 166 -6.64 -6.89 0.87
CA THR A 166 -5.58 -5.89 0.78
C THR A 166 -6.02 -4.63 1.52
N PHE A 167 -5.22 -4.20 2.49
CA PHE A 167 -5.47 -3.06 3.35
C PHE A 167 -4.43 -1.96 3.10
N LEU A 168 -4.80 -0.72 3.39
CA LEU A 168 -3.93 0.43 3.18
C LEU A 168 -3.87 1.28 4.45
N ALA A 169 -2.66 1.53 4.93
CA ALA A 169 -2.40 2.45 6.04
C ALA A 169 -1.33 3.46 5.64
N GLY A 170 -1.37 4.64 6.22
CA GLY A 170 -0.36 5.64 5.95
C GLY A 170 -0.39 6.79 6.94
N HIS A 171 0.77 7.34 7.27
CA HIS A 171 0.91 8.43 8.21
C HIS A 171 1.40 9.71 7.55
N SER A 172 0.84 10.87 7.91
CA SER A 172 1.27 12.17 7.42
C SER A 172 1.21 12.22 5.88
N MET A 173 2.35 12.42 5.20
CA MET A 173 2.43 12.29 3.74
C MET A 173 1.81 10.96 3.25
N GLY A 174 2.04 9.85 3.98
CA GLY A 174 1.43 8.56 3.70
C GLY A 174 -0.09 8.54 3.94
N SER A 175 -0.63 9.33 4.87
CA SER A 175 -2.08 9.54 5.01
C SER A 175 -2.66 10.17 3.75
N GLY A 176 -2.00 11.22 3.24
CA GLY A 176 -2.36 11.81 1.95
C GLY A 176 -2.29 10.81 0.79
N GLY A 177 -1.25 9.96 0.79
CA GLY A 177 -1.14 8.84 -0.15
C GLY A 177 -2.28 7.83 -0.01
N ALA A 178 -2.67 7.49 1.22
CA ALA A 178 -3.77 6.56 1.47
C ALA A 178 -5.10 7.10 0.92
N TRP A 179 -5.42 8.37 1.15
CA TRP A 179 -6.58 9.01 0.54
C TRP A 179 -6.52 9.02 -0.99
N HIS A 180 -5.38 9.40 -1.56
CA HIS A 180 -5.19 9.43 -3.02
C HIS A 180 -5.35 8.04 -3.65
N LEU A 181 -4.68 7.03 -3.11
CA LEU A 181 -4.75 5.66 -3.64
C LEU A 181 -6.14 5.03 -3.43
N ALA A 182 -6.85 5.39 -2.37
CA ALA A 182 -8.24 4.97 -2.15
C ALA A 182 -9.17 5.50 -3.24
N GLU A 183 -9.05 6.78 -3.59
CA GLU A 183 -9.83 7.38 -4.68
C GLU A 183 -9.43 6.80 -6.05
N ARG A 184 -8.11 6.61 -6.26
CA ARG A 184 -7.57 6.18 -7.55
C ARG A 184 -7.89 4.73 -7.88
N TYR A 185 -7.84 3.84 -6.87
CA TYR A 185 -7.97 2.38 -6.97
C TYR A 185 -8.92 1.81 -5.91
N PRO A 186 -10.17 2.28 -5.79
CA PRO A 186 -11.07 1.90 -4.68
C PRO A 186 -11.31 0.38 -4.60
N GLU A 187 -11.27 -0.31 -5.73
CA GLU A 187 -11.48 -1.74 -5.84
C GLU A 187 -10.33 -2.60 -5.28
N ARG A 188 -9.17 -1.99 -5.03
CA ARG A 188 -7.99 -2.71 -4.49
C ARG A 188 -8.03 -2.86 -2.99
N TRP A 189 -8.78 -1.99 -2.30
CA TRP A 189 -8.68 -1.88 -0.85
C TRP A 189 -9.89 -2.46 -0.16
N ARG A 190 -9.63 -3.35 0.78
CA ARG A 190 -10.68 -3.89 1.65
C ARG A 190 -11.11 -2.90 2.73
N ALA A 191 -10.16 -2.14 3.26
CA ALA A 191 -10.35 -1.01 4.16
C ALA A 191 -9.08 -0.14 4.19
N ILE A 192 -9.21 1.13 4.63
CA ILE A 192 -8.06 2.05 4.76
C ILE A 192 -7.96 2.66 6.16
N ALA A 193 -6.73 2.94 6.58
CA ALA A 193 -6.42 3.59 7.86
C ALA A 193 -5.45 4.78 7.68
N PRO A 194 -5.94 5.95 7.23
CA PRO A 194 -5.14 7.17 7.19
C PRO A 194 -4.90 7.71 8.59
N MET A 195 -3.62 8.03 8.91
CA MET A 195 -3.16 8.49 10.22
C MET A 195 -2.55 9.89 10.09
N SER A 196 -3.03 10.84 10.89
CA SER A 196 -2.53 12.23 10.99
C SER A 196 -2.43 12.97 9.66
N GLY A 197 -3.53 13.55 9.27
CA GLY A 197 -3.66 14.49 8.15
C GLY A 197 -4.59 14.00 7.02
N PRO A 198 -5.78 14.58 6.93
CA PRO A 198 -6.68 14.41 5.80
C PRO A 198 -6.27 15.35 4.68
N PHE A 199 -5.20 15.00 3.95
CA PHE A 199 -4.70 15.78 2.81
C PHE A 199 -5.60 15.57 1.60
N VAL A 200 -6.82 16.08 1.69
CA VAL A 200 -7.88 15.95 0.71
C VAL A 200 -8.44 17.32 0.39
N ASP A 201 -8.51 17.64 -0.88
CA ASP A 201 -9.22 18.84 -1.35
C ASP A 201 -10.68 18.48 -1.66
N ARG A 202 -11.59 19.04 -0.87
CA ARG A 202 -13.02 18.79 -0.99
C ARG A 202 -13.58 19.10 -2.38
N ALA A 203 -13.01 20.10 -3.07
CA ALA A 203 -13.51 20.54 -4.36
C ALA A 203 -13.22 19.56 -5.51
N THR A 204 -12.20 18.71 -5.37
CA THR A 204 -11.73 17.84 -6.46
C THR A 204 -11.74 16.36 -6.12
N TYR A 205 -11.81 16.00 -4.85
CA TYR A 205 -11.80 14.60 -4.40
C TYR A 205 -13.16 13.93 -4.66
N SER A 206 -13.13 12.77 -5.32
CA SER A 206 -14.34 12.03 -5.71
C SER A 206 -14.80 11.09 -4.59
N PHE A 207 -15.42 11.64 -3.55
CA PHE A 207 -15.92 10.86 -2.40
C PHE A 207 -16.84 9.70 -2.77
N ASP A 208 -17.60 9.82 -3.87
CA ASP A 208 -18.48 8.74 -4.33
C ASP A 208 -17.70 7.47 -4.74
N ARG A 209 -16.45 7.60 -5.18
CA ARG A 209 -15.60 6.45 -5.53
C ARG A 209 -15.25 5.58 -4.32
N ILE A 210 -15.18 6.19 -3.15
CA ILE A 210 -14.83 5.50 -1.90
C ILE A 210 -16.04 5.24 -1.00
N ARG A 211 -17.26 5.42 -1.50
CA ARG A 211 -18.51 5.33 -0.73
C ARG A 211 -18.67 4.01 0.02
N ALA A 212 -18.25 2.91 -0.58
CA ALA A 212 -18.35 1.56 -0.02
C ALA A 212 -17.10 1.11 0.77
N LEU A 213 -16.07 1.98 0.86
CA LEU A 213 -14.81 1.64 1.49
C LEU A 213 -14.85 1.97 2.99
N PRO A 214 -14.62 0.98 3.88
CA PRO A 214 -14.48 1.24 5.31
C PRO A 214 -13.22 2.05 5.60
N ILE A 215 -13.35 3.07 6.43
CA ILE A 215 -12.28 4.04 6.72
C ILE A 215 -12.11 4.22 8.23
N PHE A 216 -10.89 4.04 8.73
CA PHE A 216 -10.52 4.37 10.10
C PHE A 216 -9.48 5.47 10.14
N MET A 217 -9.90 6.69 10.36
CA MET A 217 -8.99 7.83 10.48
C MET A 217 -8.56 8.04 11.94
N THR A 218 -7.26 8.29 12.14
CA THR A 218 -6.70 8.52 13.48
C THR A 218 -5.87 9.80 13.52
N GLU A 219 -5.88 10.48 14.69
CA GLU A 219 -5.16 11.73 14.86
C GLU A 219 -4.59 11.89 16.27
N GLY A 220 -3.48 12.63 16.38
CA GLY A 220 -2.91 13.05 17.66
C GLY A 220 -3.51 14.36 18.15
N THR A 221 -3.89 14.44 19.42
CA THR A 221 -4.51 15.68 19.97
C THR A 221 -3.54 16.87 20.07
N ARG A 222 -2.24 16.64 19.83
CA ARG A 222 -1.19 17.67 19.76
C ARG A 222 -0.56 17.78 18.35
N ALA A 223 -1.27 17.31 17.32
CA ALA A 223 -0.78 17.26 15.93
C ALA A 223 -1.32 18.42 15.08
N GLU A 224 -1.16 19.63 15.51
CA GLU A 224 -1.57 20.81 14.73
C GLU A 224 -0.65 21.05 13.51
N PRO A 225 -1.19 21.51 12.38
CA PRO A 225 -2.59 21.90 12.13
C PRO A 225 -3.48 20.74 11.61
N SER A 226 -3.00 19.49 11.54
CA SER A 226 -3.76 18.38 10.98
C SER A 226 -4.99 18.00 11.81
N LEU A 227 -4.94 18.22 13.14
CA LEU A 227 -6.03 17.92 14.05
C LEU A 227 -7.35 18.61 13.67
N ASP A 228 -7.30 19.92 13.37
CA ASP A 228 -8.51 20.66 12.99
C ASP A 228 -9.11 20.13 11.69
N GLY A 229 -8.26 19.84 10.69
CA GLY A 229 -8.70 19.23 9.43
C GLY A 229 -9.31 17.85 9.65
N SER A 230 -8.73 17.05 10.54
CA SER A 230 -9.23 15.70 10.88
C SER A 230 -10.60 15.77 11.55
N ARG A 231 -10.83 16.72 12.46
CA ARG A 231 -12.13 16.94 13.09
C ARG A 231 -13.19 17.40 12.08
N VAL A 232 -12.84 18.31 11.17
CA VAL A 232 -13.73 18.75 10.08
C VAL A 232 -14.08 17.59 9.17
N MET A 233 -13.08 16.77 8.76
CA MET A 233 -13.30 15.59 7.94
C MET A 233 -14.19 14.57 8.66
N ALA A 234 -13.96 14.31 9.95
CA ALA A 234 -14.78 13.39 10.72
C ALA A 234 -16.23 13.81 10.80
N GLY A 235 -16.48 15.12 10.97
CA GLY A 235 -17.83 15.70 10.89
C GLY A 235 -18.49 15.47 9.53
N TYR A 236 -17.77 15.73 8.45
CA TYR A 236 -18.24 15.54 7.08
C TYR A 236 -18.57 14.06 6.81
N MET A 237 -17.64 13.13 7.10
CA MET A 237 -17.82 11.71 6.84
C MET A 237 -19.05 11.12 7.56
N ARG A 238 -19.28 11.54 8.81
CA ARG A 238 -20.46 11.15 9.60
C ARG A 238 -21.76 11.72 9.02
N ALA A 239 -21.75 12.99 8.65
CA ALA A 239 -22.92 13.65 8.04
C ALA A 239 -23.32 12.98 6.72
N GLU A 240 -22.34 12.59 5.91
CA GLU A 240 -22.52 11.89 4.64
C GLU A 240 -22.73 10.38 4.80
N LYS A 241 -22.73 9.86 6.03
CA LYS A 241 -22.98 8.43 6.37
C LYS A 241 -22.02 7.45 5.69
N PHE A 242 -20.72 7.77 5.70
CA PHE A 242 -19.68 6.80 5.32
C PHE A 242 -19.54 5.71 6.39
N ASP A 243 -19.06 4.53 6.01
CA ASP A 243 -18.54 3.53 6.96
C ASP A 243 -17.19 4.05 7.49
N PHE A 244 -17.28 4.83 8.59
CA PHE A 244 -16.18 5.68 9.05
C PHE A 244 -16.07 5.70 10.57
N ASP A 245 -14.89 5.32 11.04
CA ASP A 245 -14.46 5.45 12.43
C ASP A 245 -13.39 6.54 12.56
N TYR A 246 -13.38 7.21 13.72
CA TYR A 246 -12.40 8.23 14.05
C TYR A 246 -11.92 8.10 15.50
N LEU A 247 -10.60 8.11 15.69
CA LEU A 247 -9.94 8.01 17.00
C LEU A 247 -8.93 9.15 17.17
N GLU A 248 -9.00 9.86 18.30
CA GLU A 248 -7.96 10.76 18.76
C GLU A 248 -7.19 10.12 19.92
N VAL A 249 -5.86 10.30 19.95
CA VAL A 249 -4.99 9.86 21.04
C VAL A 249 -4.14 11.02 21.54
N ASP A 250 -3.72 10.99 22.81
CA ASP A 250 -2.87 12.05 23.40
C ASP A 250 -1.42 11.91 22.91
N GLY A 251 -1.19 12.29 21.66
CA GLY A 251 0.10 12.23 20.98
C GLY A 251 0.34 13.47 20.10
N ASP A 252 1.59 13.75 19.83
CA ASP A 252 1.98 14.67 18.76
C ASP A 252 1.90 13.98 17.40
N HIS A 253 2.28 14.71 16.33
CA HIS A 253 2.18 14.24 14.95
C HIS A 253 2.86 12.87 14.70
N GLY A 254 4.03 12.63 15.27
CA GLY A 254 4.75 11.36 15.10
C GLY A 254 4.48 10.36 16.22
N GLY A 255 4.38 10.84 17.46
CA GLY A 255 4.20 10.00 18.65
C GLY A 255 2.86 9.28 18.70
N MET A 256 1.84 9.76 17.99
CA MET A 256 0.54 9.10 17.91
C MET A 256 0.59 7.76 17.16
N VAL A 257 1.53 7.59 16.24
CA VAL A 257 1.57 6.44 15.30
C VAL A 257 1.62 5.09 16.02
N PRO A 258 2.58 4.79 16.91
CA PRO A 258 2.59 3.52 17.62
C PRO A 258 1.40 3.35 18.57
N MET A 259 0.79 4.44 19.02
CA MET A 259 -0.36 4.40 19.93
C MET A 259 -1.63 3.89 19.23
N VAL A 260 -1.77 4.15 17.93
CA VAL A 260 -2.98 3.79 17.17
C VAL A 260 -2.86 2.47 16.42
N TRP A 261 -1.67 1.93 16.18
CA TRP A 261 -1.51 0.67 15.43
C TRP A 261 -2.33 -0.50 15.98
N PRO A 262 -2.42 -0.77 17.30
CA PRO A 262 -3.30 -1.83 17.78
C PRO A 262 -4.74 -1.66 17.31
N ALA A 263 -5.28 -0.44 17.42
CA ALA A 263 -6.64 -0.14 16.96
C ALA A 263 -6.81 -0.23 15.44
N VAL A 264 -5.75 0.09 14.66
CA VAL A 264 -5.74 -0.10 13.19
C VAL A 264 -5.86 -1.58 12.83
N PHE A 265 -5.10 -2.47 13.49
CA PHE A 265 -5.22 -3.91 13.24
C PHE A 265 -6.56 -4.48 13.71
N ASP A 266 -7.09 -4.01 14.85
CA ASP A 266 -8.44 -4.38 15.30
C ASP A 266 -9.52 -3.94 14.29
N PHE A 267 -9.36 -2.74 13.71
CA PHE A 267 -10.24 -2.27 12.64
C PHE A 267 -10.13 -3.18 11.39
N PHE A 268 -8.93 -3.49 10.91
CA PHE A 268 -8.77 -4.35 9.74
C PHE A 268 -9.33 -5.76 9.96
N ASN A 269 -9.22 -6.30 11.18
CA ASN A 269 -9.78 -7.61 11.51
C ASN A 269 -11.31 -7.67 11.37
N ARG A 270 -12.02 -6.56 11.48
CA ARG A 270 -13.49 -6.51 11.23
C ARG A 270 -13.85 -6.75 9.76
N TYR A 271 -12.91 -6.52 8.87
CA TYR A 271 -13.11 -6.64 7.41
C TYR A 271 -12.24 -7.72 6.76
N ARG A 272 -11.65 -8.57 7.59
CA ARG A 272 -10.75 -9.66 7.17
C ARG A 272 -11.48 -10.80 6.42
#